data_f1631609bcbeb29bae29b936c771a489
#
_entry.id   f1631609bcbeb29bae29b936c771a489
#
_cell.length_a   1.000
_cell.length_b   1.000
_cell.length_c   1.000
_cell.angle_alpha   90.00
_cell.angle_beta   90.00
_cell.angle_gamma   90.00
#
_symmetry.space_group_name_H-M   'P 1'
#
loop_
_entity.id
_entity.type
_entity.pdbx_description
1 polymer ?
#
loop_
_entity_poly.entity_id
_entity_poly.type
_entity_poly.pdbx_seq_one_letter_code
_entity_poly.pdbx_strand_id
1 'polypeptide(L)'
;MIKFELYKNRKTANIVIDKTNLKEKDARGIRRVAQKVCKDVERVTGVCPVIGESLCRTENEVVVAVLGKTSDTDGALAAELIAEMQMDVSSIRGKRESFLFVVTEQRLLIFGSDKRGTIYGMFHISELMGVSPWVTFADVVPERKDEVYMTEIG
;
A
#
# COMPACT_ATOMS: atom_id res chain seq x y z
N MET A 1 0.24 -14.02 15.68
CA MET A 1 -0.01 -13.50 14.32
C MET A 1 0.23 -12.00 14.30
N ILE A 2 1.06 -11.53 13.38
CA ILE A 2 1.36 -10.10 13.25
C ILE A 2 0.19 -9.41 12.54
N LYS A 3 -0.27 -8.31 13.11
CA LYS A 3 -1.33 -7.50 12.54
C LYS A 3 -0.84 -6.08 12.34
N PHE A 4 -1.18 -5.50 11.21
CA PHE A 4 -0.98 -4.08 10.94
C PHE A 4 -2.30 -3.35 11.20
N GLU A 5 -2.29 -2.36 12.08
CA GLU A 5 -3.45 -1.56 12.39
C GLU A 5 -3.59 -0.44 11.36
N LEU A 6 -4.49 -0.62 10.40
CA LEU A 6 -4.78 0.39 9.41
C LEU A 6 -5.61 1.53 10.01
N TYR A 7 -6.59 1.19 10.81
CA TYR A 7 -7.49 2.16 11.42
C TYR A 7 -7.95 1.70 12.78
N LYS A 8 -7.88 2.59 13.75
CA LYS A 8 -8.43 2.39 15.10
C LYS A 8 -8.54 3.75 15.81
N ASN A 9 -9.56 3.88 16.66
CA ASN A 9 -9.77 5.09 17.49
C ASN A 9 -9.78 6.38 16.65
N ARG A 10 -10.47 6.37 15.50
CA ARG A 10 -10.60 7.50 14.59
C ARG A 10 -9.29 7.96 13.96
N LYS A 11 -8.28 7.11 14.00
CA LYS A 11 -6.97 7.41 13.40
C LYS A 11 -6.64 6.34 12.37
N THR A 12 -6.27 6.78 11.16
CA THR A 12 -5.88 5.89 10.08
C THR A 12 -4.38 6.00 9.82
N ALA A 13 -3.78 4.90 9.35
CA ALA A 13 -2.41 4.90 8.86
C ALA A 13 -2.34 5.78 7.60
N ASN A 14 -1.22 6.46 7.43
CA ASN A 14 -0.98 7.25 6.22
C ASN A 14 -0.39 6.37 5.13
N ILE A 15 -0.53 6.80 3.88
CA ILE A 15 0.05 6.12 2.73
C ILE A 15 1.27 6.91 2.28
N VAL A 16 2.40 6.23 2.17
CA VAL A 16 3.66 6.82 1.71
C VAL A 16 4.02 6.19 0.37
N ILE A 17 4.23 7.02 -0.64
CA ILE A 17 4.59 6.56 -1.98
C ILE A 17 6.06 6.86 -2.22
N ASP A 18 6.86 5.84 -2.51
CA ASP A 18 8.24 6.02 -2.95
C ASP A 18 8.24 6.31 -4.46
N LYS A 19 8.45 7.56 -4.83
CA LYS A 19 8.50 7.98 -6.23
C LYS A 19 9.90 8.26 -6.75
N THR A 20 10.92 8.04 -5.92
CA THR A 20 12.29 8.45 -6.24
C THR A 20 12.87 7.78 -7.48
N ASN A 21 12.39 6.59 -7.83
CA ASN A 21 12.80 5.86 -9.02
C ASN A 21 11.74 5.87 -10.14
N LEU A 22 10.68 6.68 -10.00
CA LEU A 22 9.58 6.67 -10.95
C LEU A 22 9.62 7.88 -11.88
N LYS A 23 9.20 7.66 -13.13
CA LYS A 23 8.90 8.75 -14.04
C LYS A 23 7.65 9.48 -13.54
N GLU A 24 7.54 10.76 -13.83
CA GLU A 24 6.42 11.58 -13.39
C GLU A 24 5.06 10.99 -13.75
N LYS A 25 4.92 10.47 -14.96
CA LYS A 25 3.67 9.83 -15.43
C LYS A 25 3.30 8.63 -14.56
N ASP A 26 4.27 7.79 -14.23
CA ASP A 26 4.04 6.60 -13.42
C ASP A 26 3.72 6.97 -11.98
N ALA A 27 4.42 7.95 -11.43
CA ALA A 27 4.16 8.45 -10.08
C ALA A 27 2.73 9.01 -9.97
N ARG A 28 2.26 9.75 -10.97
CA ARG A 28 0.88 10.26 -11.00
C ARG A 28 -0.15 9.14 -11.06
N GLY A 29 0.12 8.11 -11.86
CA GLY A 29 -0.78 6.96 -11.97
C GLY A 29 -0.92 6.22 -10.65
N ILE A 30 0.19 5.98 -9.98
CA ILE A 30 0.19 5.32 -8.66
C ILE A 30 -0.51 6.20 -7.63
N ARG A 31 -0.27 7.52 -7.64
CA ARG A 31 -0.94 8.43 -6.73
C ARG A 31 -2.46 8.44 -6.92
N ARG A 32 -2.94 8.35 -8.16
CA ARG A 32 -4.39 8.26 -8.44
C ARG A 32 -5.00 7.02 -7.80
N VAL A 33 -4.32 5.88 -7.92
CA VAL A 33 -4.80 4.64 -7.30
C VAL A 33 -4.76 4.76 -5.79
N ALA A 34 -3.71 5.34 -5.23
CA ALA A 34 -3.63 5.60 -3.80
C ALA A 34 -4.78 6.49 -3.32
N GLN A 35 -5.12 7.52 -4.08
CA GLN A 35 -6.27 8.38 -3.76
C GLN A 35 -7.58 7.61 -3.75
N LYS A 36 -7.74 6.67 -4.69
CA LYS A 36 -8.92 5.81 -4.71
C LYS A 36 -8.98 4.90 -3.49
N VAL A 37 -7.85 4.32 -3.11
CA VAL A 37 -7.76 3.50 -1.90
C VAL A 37 -8.07 4.35 -0.65
N CYS A 38 -7.59 5.58 -0.59
CA CYS A 38 -7.92 6.51 0.50
C CYS A 38 -9.42 6.74 0.61
N LYS A 39 -10.11 6.91 -0.52
CA LYS A 39 -11.56 7.06 -0.52
C LYS A 39 -12.26 5.78 -0.05
N ASP A 40 -11.74 4.62 -0.41
CA ASP A 40 -12.28 3.35 0.06
C ASP A 40 -12.11 3.23 1.58
N VAL A 41 -10.95 3.62 2.12
CA VAL A 41 -10.72 3.67 3.56
C VAL A 41 -11.70 4.62 4.23
N GLU A 42 -11.91 5.81 3.64
CA GLU A 42 -12.86 6.79 4.16
C GLU A 42 -14.30 6.23 4.20
N ARG A 43 -14.71 5.50 3.17
CA ARG A 43 -16.03 4.86 3.13
C ARG A 43 -16.20 3.84 4.25
N VAL A 44 -15.15 3.10 4.55
CA VAL A 44 -15.18 2.04 5.57
C VAL A 44 -15.03 2.60 6.98
N THR A 45 -14.21 3.64 7.16
CA THR A 45 -13.82 4.15 8.50
C THR A 45 -14.37 5.52 8.83
N GLY A 46 -14.71 6.31 7.82
CA GLY A 46 -15.07 7.72 7.99
C GLY A 46 -13.87 8.66 8.02
N VAL A 47 -12.64 8.14 7.91
CA VAL A 47 -11.41 8.95 7.95
C VAL A 47 -10.59 8.67 6.70
N CYS A 48 -10.12 9.73 6.04
CA CYS A 48 -9.31 9.62 4.83
C CYS A 48 -7.82 9.64 5.18
N PRO A 49 -7.03 8.64 4.78
CA PRO A 49 -5.58 8.68 4.97
C PRO A 49 -4.93 9.84 4.23
N VAL A 50 -3.80 10.30 4.73
CA VAL A 50 -2.97 11.30 4.04
C VAL A 50 -1.93 10.57 3.19
N ILE A 51 -1.73 11.06 1.97
CA ILE A 51 -0.71 10.52 1.07
C ILE A 51 0.52 11.40 1.18
N GLY A 52 1.66 10.80 1.51
CA GLY A 52 2.93 11.49 1.65
C GLY A 52 4.05 10.80 0.86
N GLU A 53 5.23 11.36 0.95
CA GLU A 53 6.42 10.87 0.23
C GLU A 53 7.59 10.53 1.15
N SER A 54 7.45 10.79 2.44
CA SER A 54 8.48 10.55 3.44
C SER A 54 7.96 9.67 4.56
N LEU A 55 8.83 8.81 5.08
CA LEU A 55 8.50 7.97 6.23
C LEU A 55 8.35 8.82 7.49
N CYS A 56 7.29 8.55 8.25
CA CYS A 56 7.12 9.02 9.61
C CYS A 56 7.33 7.83 10.53
N ARG A 57 8.40 7.80 11.29
CA ARG A 57 8.77 6.62 12.07
C ARG A 57 7.99 6.48 13.39
N THR A 58 7.11 7.43 13.68
CA THR A 58 6.34 7.45 14.93
C THR A 58 4.89 6.97 14.77
N GLU A 59 4.44 6.75 13.54
CA GLU A 59 3.06 6.35 13.25
C GLU A 59 3.01 5.16 12.30
N ASN A 60 1.86 4.50 12.26
CA ASN A 60 1.64 3.41 11.32
C ASN A 60 1.55 3.95 9.89
N GLU A 61 2.16 3.23 8.97
CA GLU A 61 2.27 3.67 7.58
C GLU A 61 2.09 2.52 6.60
N VAL A 62 1.43 2.81 5.48
CA VAL A 62 1.41 1.93 4.32
C VAL A 62 2.45 2.48 3.35
N VAL A 63 3.47 1.70 3.02
CA VAL A 63 4.54 2.13 2.11
C VAL A 63 4.37 1.43 0.78
N VAL A 64 4.28 2.21 -0.28
CA VAL A 64 4.05 1.73 -1.65
C VAL A 64 5.26 2.06 -2.50
N ALA A 65 5.82 1.05 -3.16
CA ALA A 65 6.99 1.23 -4.01
C ALA A 65 6.96 0.28 -5.22
N VAL A 66 7.57 0.72 -6.29
CA VAL A 66 7.79 -0.11 -7.49
C VAL A 66 9.27 -0.50 -7.48
N LEU A 67 9.55 -1.81 -7.52
CA LEU A 67 10.92 -2.30 -7.58
C LEU A 67 11.50 -2.11 -8.99
N GLY A 68 12.79 -1.84 -9.06
CA GLY A 68 13.51 -1.83 -10.31
C GLY A 68 13.86 -3.24 -10.78
N LYS A 69 14.48 -3.34 -11.92
CA LYS A 69 14.97 -4.63 -12.44
C LYS A 69 16.15 -5.15 -11.63
N THR A 70 16.90 -4.24 -11.02
CA THR A 70 18.02 -4.55 -10.12
C THR A 70 17.89 -3.72 -8.85
N SER A 71 18.60 -4.10 -7.80
CA SER A 71 18.57 -3.37 -6.53
C SER A 71 19.01 -1.91 -6.67
N ASP A 72 19.92 -1.64 -7.62
CA ASP A 72 20.43 -0.28 -7.86
C ASP A 72 19.39 0.67 -8.44
N THR A 73 18.30 0.12 -8.99
CA THR A 73 17.23 0.90 -9.61
C THR A 73 15.97 0.99 -8.74
N ASP A 74 16.04 0.48 -7.52
CA ASP A 74 14.94 0.63 -6.56
C ASP A 74 14.86 2.07 -6.06
N GLY A 75 13.68 2.48 -5.62
CA GLY A 75 13.52 3.78 -4.99
C GLY A 75 14.24 3.84 -3.63
N ALA A 76 14.50 5.06 -3.17
CA ALA A 76 15.26 5.28 -1.93
C ALA A 76 14.58 4.68 -0.70
N LEU A 77 13.26 4.83 -0.56
CA LEU A 77 12.53 4.28 0.58
C LEU A 77 12.47 2.75 0.50
N ALA A 78 12.25 2.20 -0.68
CA ALA A 78 12.22 0.75 -0.87
C ALA A 78 13.59 0.14 -0.52
N ALA A 79 14.68 0.73 -1.02
CA ALA A 79 16.02 0.25 -0.75
C ALA A 79 16.34 0.31 0.75
N GLU A 80 15.97 1.40 1.43
CA GLU A 80 16.17 1.55 2.87
C GLU A 80 15.43 0.47 3.65
N LEU A 81 14.16 0.22 3.33
CA LEU A 81 13.35 -0.76 4.05
C LEU A 81 13.78 -2.19 3.75
N ILE A 82 14.17 -2.49 2.52
CA ILE A 82 14.69 -3.81 2.16
C ILE A 82 15.95 -4.12 2.99
N ALA A 83 16.86 -3.15 3.09
CA ALA A 83 18.08 -3.31 3.87
C ALA A 83 17.79 -3.40 5.37
N GLU A 84 16.96 -2.52 5.90
CA GLU A 84 16.60 -2.47 7.32
C GLU A 84 15.93 -3.76 7.79
N MET A 85 15.03 -4.29 6.98
CA MET A 85 14.23 -5.47 7.32
C MET A 85 14.81 -6.77 6.78
N GLN A 86 15.93 -6.71 6.08
CA GLN A 86 16.57 -7.87 5.44
C GLN A 86 15.57 -8.66 4.57
N MET A 87 14.82 -7.95 3.75
CA MET A 87 13.78 -8.54 2.90
C MET A 87 14.37 -9.25 1.69
N ASP A 88 13.77 -10.39 1.34
CA ASP A 88 14.06 -11.07 0.09
C ASP A 88 12.96 -10.71 -0.92
N VAL A 89 13.31 -9.94 -1.94
CA VAL A 89 12.37 -9.53 -2.99
C VAL A 89 12.60 -10.32 -4.29
N SER A 90 13.46 -11.33 -4.27
CA SER A 90 13.80 -12.11 -5.46
C SER A 90 12.61 -12.84 -6.05
N SER A 91 11.60 -13.16 -5.24
CA SER A 91 10.41 -13.86 -5.69
C SER A 91 9.58 -13.08 -6.71
N ILE A 92 9.67 -11.75 -6.69
CA ILE A 92 8.90 -10.90 -7.62
C ILE A 92 9.77 -10.09 -8.56
N ARG A 93 11.04 -9.86 -8.23
CA ARG A 93 11.91 -8.99 -9.03
C ARG A 93 12.02 -9.51 -10.47
N GLY A 94 11.74 -8.63 -11.42
CA GLY A 94 11.79 -8.95 -12.84
C GLY A 94 10.55 -9.69 -13.36
N LYS A 95 9.61 -10.02 -12.51
CA LYS A 95 8.35 -10.67 -12.92
C LYS A 95 7.34 -9.63 -13.37
N ARG A 96 6.29 -10.09 -14.04
CA ARG A 96 5.21 -9.22 -14.51
C ARG A 96 4.07 -9.21 -13.50
N GLU A 97 3.55 -8.02 -13.24
CA GLU A 97 2.29 -7.82 -12.51
C GLU A 97 2.25 -8.52 -11.14
N SER A 98 3.40 -8.58 -10.48
CA SER A 98 3.52 -9.24 -9.17
C SER A 98 3.75 -8.21 -8.08
N PHE A 99 3.40 -8.56 -6.84
CA PHE A 99 3.66 -7.70 -5.70
C PHE A 99 3.92 -8.51 -4.43
N LEU A 100 4.62 -7.88 -3.50
CA LEU A 100 4.77 -8.37 -2.13
C LEU A 100 3.87 -7.53 -1.23
N PHE A 101 3.17 -8.19 -0.34
CA PHE A 101 2.30 -7.58 0.65
C PHE A 101 2.80 -8.01 2.03
N VAL A 102 3.65 -7.17 2.63
CA VAL A 102 4.35 -7.51 3.86
C VAL A 102 3.75 -6.77 5.04
N VAL A 103 3.32 -7.51 6.03
CA VAL A 103 2.66 -6.99 7.22
C VAL A 103 3.64 -6.98 8.40
N THR A 104 3.84 -5.81 9.00
CA THR A 104 4.50 -5.66 10.29
C THR A 104 3.57 -4.89 11.23
N GLU A 105 3.93 -4.79 12.50
CA GLU A 105 3.08 -4.06 13.45
C GLU A 105 2.92 -2.58 13.11
N GLN A 106 3.97 -1.95 12.57
CA GLN A 106 3.98 -0.51 12.30
C GLN A 106 3.86 -0.17 10.81
N ARG A 107 4.11 -1.12 9.92
CA ARG A 107 4.14 -0.86 8.49
C ARG A 107 3.48 -1.96 7.69
N LEU A 108 2.78 -1.54 6.67
CA LEU A 108 2.29 -2.41 5.61
C LEU A 108 3.07 -2.05 4.35
N LEU A 109 3.84 -2.99 3.83
CA LEU A 109 4.67 -2.75 2.65
C LEU A 109 4.04 -3.36 1.42
N ILE A 110 3.88 -2.55 0.38
CA ILE A 110 3.39 -2.99 -0.92
C ILE A 110 4.46 -2.67 -1.93
N PHE A 111 5.23 -3.69 -2.30
CA PHE A 111 6.31 -3.56 -3.27
C PHE A 111 5.92 -4.33 -4.53
N GLY A 112 5.70 -3.61 -5.62
CA GLY A 112 5.35 -4.23 -6.90
C GLY A 112 6.57 -4.49 -7.75
N SER A 113 6.51 -5.55 -8.55
CA SER A 113 7.57 -5.86 -9.52
C SER A 113 7.58 -4.86 -10.68
N ASP A 114 6.43 -4.25 -10.95
CA ASP A 114 6.23 -3.20 -11.94
C ASP A 114 5.07 -2.29 -11.49
N LYS A 115 4.73 -1.31 -12.31
CA LYS A 115 3.64 -0.38 -12.00
C LYS A 115 2.31 -1.11 -11.77
N ARG A 116 1.97 -2.07 -12.64
CA ARG A 116 0.71 -2.82 -12.52
C ARG A 116 0.67 -3.68 -11.27
N GLY A 117 1.77 -4.36 -10.95
CA GLY A 117 1.87 -5.14 -9.74
C GLY A 117 1.65 -4.29 -8.49
N THR A 118 2.25 -3.10 -8.46
CA THR A 118 2.08 -2.14 -7.37
C THR A 118 0.61 -1.72 -7.24
N ILE A 119 -0.05 -1.44 -8.35
CA ILE A 119 -1.48 -1.07 -8.37
C ILE A 119 -2.33 -2.21 -7.83
N TYR A 120 -2.08 -3.45 -8.25
CA TYR A 120 -2.80 -4.61 -7.74
C TYR A 120 -2.61 -4.79 -6.24
N GLY A 121 -1.40 -4.56 -5.74
CA GLY A 121 -1.12 -4.60 -4.31
C GLY A 121 -1.91 -3.56 -3.53
N MET A 122 -2.05 -2.35 -4.06
CA MET A 122 -2.87 -1.31 -3.43
C MET A 122 -4.35 -1.69 -3.42
N PHE A 123 -4.88 -2.22 -4.52
CA PHE A 123 -6.28 -2.67 -4.56
C PHE A 123 -6.54 -3.82 -3.60
N HIS A 124 -5.51 -4.61 -3.30
CA HIS A 124 -5.64 -5.68 -2.33
C HIS A 124 -6.05 -5.16 -0.94
N ILE A 125 -5.60 -3.95 -0.57
CA ILE A 125 -6.06 -3.30 0.67
C ILE A 125 -7.58 -3.14 0.66
N SER A 126 -8.12 -2.62 -0.44
CA SER A 126 -9.57 -2.42 -0.58
C SER A 126 -10.33 -3.74 -0.54
N GLU A 127 -9.82 -4.77 -1.20
CA GLU A 127 -10.41 -6.11 -1.16
C GLU A 127 -10.47 -6.66 0.27
N LEU A 128 -9.41 -6.51 1.03
CA LEU A 128 -9.35 -7.00 2.41
C LEU A 128 -10.32 -6.25 3.33
N MET A 129 -10.65 -5.00 3.00
CA MET A 129 -11.66 -4.23 3.72
C MET A 129 -13.09 -4.59 3.30
N GLY A 130 -13.25 -5.41 2.28
CA GLY A 130 -14.56 -5.76 1.76
C GLY A 130 -15.13 -4.75 0.78
N VAL A 131 -14.32 -3.87 0.21
CA VAL A 131 -14.78 -2.89 -0.78
C VAL A 131 -14.78 -3.53 -2.16
N SER A 132 -15.97 -3.62 -2.75
CA SER A 132 -16.12 -4.15 -4.10
C SER A 132 -15.72 -3.09 -5.13
N PRO A 133 -15.04 -3.49 -6.22
CA PRO A 133 -14.81 -2.56 -7.34
C PRO A 133 -16.10 -2.10 -8.00
N TRP A 134 -17.23 -2.75 -7.72
CA TRP A 134 -18.54 -2.42 -8.25
C TRP A 134 -19.30 -1.38 -7.42
N VAL A 135 -18.73 -0.89 -6.33
CA VAL A 135 -19.36 0.12 -5.47
C VAL A 135 -19.90 1.31 -6.26
N THR A 136 -19.14 1.79 -7.24
CA THR A 136 -19.54 2.94 -8.06
C THR A 136 -20.70 2.63 -9.01
N PHE A 137 -20.83 1.37 -9.44
CA PHE A 137 -21.82 0.97 -10.43
C PHE A 137 -23.10 0.40 -9.83
N ALA A 138 -23.01 -0.18 -8.65
CA ALA A 138 -24.12 -0.91 -8.05
C ALA A 138 -24.69 -0.23 -6.79
N ASP A 139 -24.24 0.96 -6.47
CA ASP A 139 -24.62 1.70 -5.24
C ASP A 139 -24.45 0.87 -3.96
N VAL A 140 -23.53 -0.08 -3.99
CA VAL A 140 -23.23 -0.90 -2.82
C VAL A 140 -22.30 -0.12 -1.92
N VAL A 141 -22.79 0.30 -0.75
CA VAL A 141 -21.99 1.02 0.24
C VAL A 141 -21.35 -0.01 1.17
N PRO A 142 -20.02 0.02 1.34
CA PRO A 142 -19.36 -0.90 2.26
C PRO A 142 -19.79 -0.62 3.69
N GLU A 143 -19.82 -1.67 4.50
CA GLU A 143 -20.15 -1.56 5.91
C GLU A 143 -19.09 -0.76 6.65
N ARG A 144 -19.50 0.17 7.52
CA ARG A 144 -18.59 0.93 8.38
C ARG A 144 -17.97 0.03 9.42
N LYS A 145 -16.67 0.25 9.66
CA LYS A 145 -15.91 -0.53 10.65
C LYS A 145 -15.27 0.40 11.67
N ASP A 146 -15.23 -0.03 12.90
CA ASP A 146 -14.57 0.72 13.99
C ASP A 146 -13.08 0.46 14.05
N GLU A 147 -12.64 -0.67 13.52
CA GLU A 147 -11.22 -1.06 13.46
C GLU A 147 -10.96 -1.80 12.15
N VAL A 148 -9.80 -1.56 11.57
CA VAL A 148 -9.35 -2.28 10.37
C VAL A 148 -7.92 -2.75 10.58
N TYR A 149 -7.70 -4.05 10.46
CA TYR A 149 -6.39 -4.67 10.57
C TYR A 149 -6.06 -5.41 9.28
N MET A 150 -4.79 -5.39 8.91
CA MET A 150 -4.27 -6.19 7.81
C MET A 150 -3.40 -7.30 8.38
N THR A 151 -3.58 -8.50 7.87
CA THR A 151 -2.80 -9.66 8.27
C THR A 151 -2.14 -10.25 7.03
N GLU A 152 -0.98 -10.87 7.24
CA GLU A 152 -0.28 -11.54 6.16
C GLU A 152 -1.09 -12.77 5.74
N ILE A 153 -1.31 -12.90 4.43
CA ILE A 153 -1.98 -14.05 3.87
C ILE A 153 -0.88 -15.02 3.42
N GLY A 154 -0.77 -16.11 4.15
CA GLY A 154 0.20 -17.15 3.84
C GLY A 154 -0.10 -17.90 2.55
#